data_815d0b64d3a8177b1af010d283baaf80
#
_entry.id   815d0b64d3a8177b1af010d283baaf80
#
_cell.length_a   1.000
_cell.length_b   1.000
_cell.length_c   1.000
_cell.angle_alpha   90.00
_cell.angle_beta   90.00
_cell.angle_gamma   90.00
#
_symmetry.space_group_name_H-M   'P 1'
#
loop_
_entity.id
_entity.type
_entity.pdbx_description
1 polymer ?
#
loop_
_entity_poly.entity_id
_entity_poly.type
_entity_poly.pdbx_seq_one_letter_code
_entity_poly.pdbx_strand_id
1 'polypeptide(L)'
;RAAEPTQMYLVAYSYVFSSPEWALGAMVLFVIVSQIKINLTNAYAGSLAWSNFFARVTHSHPGRVVWLVFNVAIALMLMELGVFDVIEQVLGLYANIAIAWIGALVADLVINKPLGLSPSYIEFKRAHLYDINPVGVGAMLIASLLSVLAHGGLFGAFAQAASPIVALGSALLLAPLIAWLTNGRYYLARSSDPLSLYPLGVTTTAQCGLCSN
;
A
#
# COMPACT_ATOMS: atom_id res chain seq x y z
N ARG A 1 -1.96 1.66 33.68
CA ARG A 1 -1.73 1.14 32.30
C ARG A 1 -1.06 2.26 31.51
N ALA A 2 0.13 2.00 30.97
CA ALA A 2 0.82 2.95 30.13
C ALA A 2 0.03 3.08 28.81
N ALA A 3 -0.63 4.19 28.58
CA ALA A 3 -1.42 4.45 27.37
C ALA A 3 -0.58 5.11 26.28
N GLU A 4 0.48 5.83 26.67
CA GLU A 4 1.35 6.53 25.74
C GLU A 4 2.60 5.71 25.38
N PRO A 5 3.04 5.70 24.11
CA PRO A 5 4.21 4.96 23.67
C PRO A 5 5.48 5.28 24.48
N THR A 6 5.70 6.55 24.86
CA THR A 6 6.83 6.97 25.68
C THR A 6 6.84 6.33 27.05
N GLN A 7 5.68 6.18 27.69
CA GLN A 7 5.56 5.48 28.98
C GLN A 7 5.84 3.98 28.83
N MET A 8 5.40 3.36 27.73
CA MET A 8 5.68 1.96 27.44
C MET A 8 7.18 1.71 27.30
N TYR A 9 7.89 2.58 26.59
CA TYR A 9 9.35 2.51 26.46
C TYR A 9 10.04 2.70 27.82
N LEU A 10 9.59 3.67 28.65
CA LEU A 10 10.18 3.88 29.97
C LEU A 10 10.02 2.65 30.85
N VAL A 11 8.86 2.04 30.87
CA VAL A 11 8.62 0.79 31.60
C VAL A 11 9.55 -0.31 31.08
N ALA A 12 9.68 -0.49 29.77
CA ALA A 12 10.57 -1.50 29.19
C ALA A 12 12.03 -1.28 29.61
N TYR A 13 12.53 -0.04 29.52
CA TYR A 13 13.91 0.29 29.92
C TYR A 13 14.15 0.17 31.43
N SER A 14 13.14 0.34 32.29
CA SER A 14 13.26 0.12 33.72
C SER A 14 13.51 -1.35 34.13
N TYR A 15 13.16 -2.30 33.25
CA TYR A 15 13.53 -3.72 33.42
C TYR A 15 14.98 -4.01 33.03
N VAL A 16 15.59 -3.17 32.22
CA VAL A 16 16.97 -3.35 31.71
C VAL A 16 17.97 -2.63 32.60
N PHE A 17 17.63 -1.42 33.04
CA PHE A 17 18.51 -0.57 33.84
C PHE A 17 18.04 -0.50 35.29
N SER A 18 18.94 -0.80 36.21
CA SER A 18 18.66 -0.79 37.66
C SER A 18 18.46 0.65 38.20
N SER A 19 19.01 1.69 37.56
CA SER A 19 18.82 3.08 37.97
C SER A 19 17.79 3.78 37.09
N PRO A 20 16.83 4.54 37.70
CA PRO A 20 15.81 5.26 36.96
C PRO A 20 16.36 6.31 35.99
N GLU A 21 17.47 6.93 36.34
CA GLU A 21 18.12 7.96 35.51
C GLU A 21 18.66 7.40 34.19
N TRP A 22 19.31 6.23 34.24
CA TRP A 22 19.80 5.55 33.05
C TRP A 22 18.66 5.02 32.19
N ALA A 23 17.58 4.50 32.80
CA ALA A 23 16.39 4.07 32.09
C ALA A 23 15.74 5.24 31.33
N LEU A 24 15.61 6.40 32.01
CA LEU A 24 15.06 7.61 31.39
C LEU A 24 15.96 8.13 30.26
N GLY A 25 17.27 8.24 30.49
CA GLY A 25 18.22 8.69 29.48
C GLY A 25 18.23 7.82 28.22
N ALA A 26 18.25 6.50 28.41
CA ALA A 26 18.20 5.54 27.31
C ALA A 26 16.87 5.62 26.54
N MET A 27 15.74 5.75 27.22
CA MET A 27 14.43 5.94 26.61
C MET A 27 14.38 7.23 25.79
N VAL A 28 14.82 8.37 26.34
CA VAL A 28 14.84 9.65 25.62
C VAL A 28 15.70 9.57 24.37
N LEU A 29 16.90 9.01 24.48
CA LEU A 29 17.79 8.83 23.33
C LEU A 29 17.15 7.95 22.25
N PHE A 30 16.55 6.84 22.64
CA PHE A 30 15.86 5.94 21.72
C PHE A 30 14.70 6.63 21.01
N VAL A 31 13.87 7.36 21.75
CA VAL A 31 12.72 8.08 21.18
C VAL A 31 13.20 9.16 20.19
N ILE A 32 14.21 9.95 20.55
CA ILE A 32 14.75 10.98 19.63
C ILE A 32 15.26 10.37 18.34
N VAL A 33 16.11 9.34 18.41
CA VAL A 33 16.69 8.69 17.22
C VAL A 33 15.58 8.05 16.38
N SER A 34 14.63 7.38 17.02
CA SER A 34 13.50 6.73 16.36
C SER A 34 12.61 7.74 15.64
N GLN A 35 12.28 8.87 16.28
CA GLN A 35 11.45 9.92 15.69
C GLN A 35 12.14 10.63 14.52
N ILE A 36 13.43 10.91 14.63
CA ILE A 36 14.20 11.47 13.50
C ILE A 36 14.13 10.53 12.29
N LYS A 37 14.37 9.24 12.50
CA LYS A 37 14.31 8.23 11.43
C LYS A 37 12.93 8.14 10.80
N ILE A 38 11.88 8.04 11.62
CA ILE A 38 10.50 7.90 11.14
C ILE A 38 10.08 9.15 10.36
N ASN A 39 10.31 10.34 10.90
CA ASN A 39 9.91 11.59 10.26
C ASN A 39 10.65 11.81 8.94
N LEU A 40 11.96 11.51 8.87
CA LEU A 40 12.74 11.61 7.65
C LEU A 40 12.21 10.64 6.58
N THR A 41 11.94 9.40 6.96
CA THR A 41 11.42 8.38 6.04
C THR A 41 10.02 8.75 5.54
N ASN A 42 9.13 9.22 6.42
CA ASN A 42 7.77 9.62 6.05
C ASN A 42 7.76 10.86 5.15
N ALA A 43 8.60 11.85 5.42
CA ALA A 43 8.74 13.02 4.56
C ALA A 43 9.22 12.65 3.16
N TYR A 44 10.20 11.74 3.08
CA TYR A 44 10.71 11.23 1.81
C TYR A 44 9.67 10.41 1.04
N ALA A 45 9.03 9.43 1.70
CA ALA A 45 8.00 8.59 1.10
C ALA A 45 6.78 9.40 0.66
N GLY A 46 6.34 10.36 1.49
CA GLY A 46 5.25 11.28 1.17
C GLY A 46 5.57 12.14 -0.06
N SER A 47 6.78 12.69 -0.15
CA SER A 47 7.20 13.47 -1.32
C SER A 47 7.18 12.64 -2.61
N LEU A 48 7.55 11.37 -2.52
CA LEU A 48 7.52 10.44 -3.66
C LEU A 48 6.07 10.12 -4.09
N ALA A 49 5.20 9.88 -3.12
CA ALA A 49 3.78 9.60 -3.36
C ALA A 49 3.08 10.79 -4.03
N TRP A 50 3.28 12.00 -3.53
CA TRP A 50 2.75 13.24 -4.13
C TRP A 50 3.28 13.46 -5.53
N SER A 51 4.59 13.31 -5.75
CA SER A 51 5.20 13.43 -7.08
C SER A 51 4.56 12.48 -8.08
N ASN A 52 4.37 11.22 -7.71
CA ASN A 52 3.76 10.21 -8.58
C ASN A 52 2.27 10.50 -8.85
N PHE A 53 1.53 10.93 -7.84
CA PHE A 53 0.12 11.26 -7.96
C PHE A 53 -0.10 12.44 -8.91
N PHE A 54 0.57 13.56 -8.66
CA PHE A 54 0.39 14.75 -9.47
C PHE A 54 0.98 14.61 -10.88
N ALA A 55 2.07 13.86 -11.05
CA ALA A 55 2.58 13.54 -12.37
C ALA A 55 1.54 12.83 -13.25
N ARG A 56 0.69 12.00 -12.63
CA ARG A 56 -0.40 11.32 -13.35
C ARG A 56 -1.61 12.21 -13.61
N VAL A 57 -1.99 13.04 -12.65
CA VAL A 57 -3.21 13.86 -12.73
C VAL A 57 -2.98 15.13 -13.56
N THR A 58 -1.86 15.82 -13.36
CA THR A 58 -1.59 17.13 -13.98
C THR A 58 -0.58 17.08 -15.11
N HIS A 59 0.05 15.91 -15.35
CA HIS A 59 1.17 15.76 -16.30
C HIS A 59 2.34 16.72 -16.01
N SER A 60 2.38 17.30 -14.82
CA SER A 60 3.41 18.21 -14.33
C SER A 60 4.41 17.45 -13.46
N HIS A 61 5.69 17.76 -13.61
CA HIS A 61 6.78 17.09 -12.88
C HIS A 61 7.56 18.11 -12.06
N PRO A 62 6.96 18.74 -11.04
CA PRO A 62 7.71 19.60 -10.13
C PRO A 62 8.75 18.75 -9.38
N GLY A 63 9.88 19.39 -9.07
CA GLY A 63 10.97 18.70 -8.40
C GLY A 63 10.54 18.09 -7.06
N ARG A 64 11.20 17.02 -6.65
CA ARG A 64 10.91 16.27 -5.43
C ARG A 64 10.94 17.13 -4.17
N VAL A 65 11.77 18.17 -4.13
CA VAL A 65 11.88 19.13 -3.02
C VAL A 65 10.59 19.90 -2.79
N VAL A 66 9.88 20.27 -3.85
CA VAL A 66 8.60 20.99 -3.77
C VAL A 66 7.58 20.13 -2.99
N TRP A 67 7.48 18.85 -3.33
CA TRP A 67 6.58 17.93 -2.66
C TRP A 67 6.99 17.61 -1.23
N LEU A 68 8.29 17.63 -0.92
CA LEU A 68 8.79 17.48 0.43
C LEU A 68 8.36 18.67 1.30
N VAL A 69 8.58 19.89 0.82
CA VAL A 69 8.15 21.11 1.52
C VAL A 69 6.64 21.14 1.70
N PHE A 70 5.87 20.77 0.67
CA PHE A 70 4.42 20.69 0.73
C PHE A 70 3.95 19.68 1.80
N ASN A 71 4.55 18.49 1.85
CA ASN A 71 4.21 17.47 2.83
C ASN A 71 4.50 17.93 4.27
N VAL A 72 5.65 18.58 4.49
CA VAL A 72 6.01 19.14 5.80
C VAL A 72 5.09 20.28 6.19
N ALA A 73 4.73 21.15 5.26
CA ALA A 73 3.80 22.26 5.50
C ALA A 73 2.40 21.75 5.91
N ILE A 74 1.88 20.72 5.24
CA ILE A 74 0.63 20.08 5.64
C ILE A 74 0.74 19.48 7.04
N ALA A 75 1.83 18.78 7.34
CA ALA A 75 2.02 18.20 8.67
C ALA A 75 2.03 19.28 9.77
N LEU A 76 2.76 20.38 9.57
CA LEU A 76 2.78 21.52 10.51
C LEU A 76 1.39 22.15 10.66
N MET A 77 0.69 22.37 9.57
CA MET A 77 -0.67 22.92 9.60
C MET A 77 -1.63 22.03 10.40
N LEU A 78 -1.58 20.72 10.21
CA LEU A 78 -2.41 19.76 10.95
C LEU A 78 -2.05 19.73 12.45
N MET A 79 -0.76 19.88 12.78
CA MET A 79 -0.31 20.00 14.18
C MET A 79 -0.85 21.25 14.85
N GLU A 80 -0.76 22.40 14.19
CA GLU A 80 -1.26 23.70 14.72
C GLU A 80 -2.78 23.72 14.88
N LEU A 81 -3.50 23.01 14.02
CA LEU A 81 -4.96 22.90 14.09
C LEU A 81 -5.45 21.93 15.19
N GLY A 82 -4.56 21.24 15.89
CA GLY A 82 -4.91 20.28 16.94
C GLY A 82 -5.73 19.08 16.46
N VAL A 83 -5.56 18.67 15.20
CA VAL A 83 -6.38 17.66 14.53
C VAL A 83 -6.02 16.22 14.94
N PHE A 84 -5.22 16.02 15.99
CA PHE A 84 -4.74 14.69 16.39
C PHE A 84 -5.87 13.70 16.71
N ASP A 85 -6.93 14.12 17.40
CA ASP A 85 -8.05 13.24 17.74
C ASP A 85 -8.84 12.78 16.49
N VAL A 86 -8.94 13.67 15.50
CA VAL A 86 -9.58 13.33 14.21
C VAL A 86 -8.68 12.39 13.40
N ILE A 87 -7.35 12.59 13.44
CA ILE A 87 -6.39 11.73 12.74
C ILE A 87 -6.46 10.30 13.28
N GLU A 88 -6.61 10.10 14.59
CA GLU A 88 -6.71 8.75 15.16
C GLU A 88 -7.92 7.99 14.63
N GLN A 89 -9.07 8.65 14.53
CA GLN A 89 -10.28 8.05 13.96
C GLN A 89 -10.14 7.74 12.46
N VAL A 90 -9.57 8.68 11.70
CA VAL A 90 -9.33 8.51 10.25
C VAL A 90 -8.28 7.45 9.98
N LEU A 91 -7.28 7.30 10.86
CA LEU A 91 -6.21 6.30 10.71
C LEU A 91 -6.75 4.87 10.74
N GLY A 92 -7.73 4.59 11.62
CA GLY A 92 -8.41 3.30 11.67
C GLY A 92 -9.13 2.97 10.36
N LEU A 93 -9.83 3.94 9.80
CA LEU A 93 -10.50 3.80 8.49
C LEU A 93 -9.49 3.60 7.36
N TYR A 94 -8.42 4.40 7.34
CA TYR A 94 -7.35 4.29 6.34
C TYR A 94 -6.64 2.93 6.41
N ALA A 95 -6.37 2.43 7.61
CA ALA A 95 -5.74 1.13 7.81
C ALA A 95 -6.58 -0.01 7.19
N ASN A 96 -7.89 0.03 7.34
CA ASN A 96 -8.78 -0.97 6.77
C ASN A 96 -8.73 -0.97 5.23
N ILE A 97 -8.71 0.21 4.60
CA ILE A 97 -8.59 0.35 3.14
C ILE A 97 -7.21 -0.15 2.66
N ALA A 98 -6.14 0.21 3.36
CA ALA A 98 -4.79 -0.22 3.02
C ALA A 98 -4.62 -1.74 3.11
N ILE A 99 -5.17 -2.37 4.14
CA ILE A 99 -5.14 -3.83 4.31
C ILE A 99 -5.96 -4.53 3.23
N ALA A 100 -7.12 -4.01 2.85
CA ALA A 100 -7.91 -4.54 1.73
C ALA A 100 -7.13 -4.49 0.41
N TRP A 101 -6.43 -3.39 0.15
CA TRP A 101 -5.56 -3.25 -1.03
C TRP A 101 -4.41 -4.25 -1.03
N ILE A 102 -3.67 -4.35 0.07
CA ILE A 102 -2.58 -5.32 0.23
C ILE A 102 -3.12 -6.75 0.09
N GLY A 103 -4.27 -7.05 0.70
CA GLY A 103 -4.93 -8.34 0.59
C GLY A 103 -5.29 -8.72 -0.85
N ALA A 104 -5.79 -7.77 -1.64
CA ALA A 104 -6.08 -8.00 -3.05
C ALA A 104 -4.81 -8.29 -3.88
N LEU A 105 -3.70 -7.57 -3.59
CA LEU A 105 -2.40 -7.83 -4.24
C LEU A 105 -1.83 -9.20 -3.85
N VAL A 106 -1.88 -9.54 -2.57
CA VAL A 106 -1.41 -10.86 -2.08
C VAL A 106 -2.24 -11.98 -2.69
N ALA A 107 -3.57 -11.82 -2.75
CA ALA A 107 -4.45 -12.81 -3.39
C ALA A 107 -4.10 -13.03 -4.86
N ASP A 108 -3.81 -11.96 -5.58
CA ASP A 108 -3.42 -12.08 -6.99
C ASP A 108 -2.09 -12.82 -7.16
N LEU A 109 -1.10 -12.49 -6.35
CA LEU A 109 0.24 -13.09 -6.45
C LEU A 109 0.31 -14.52 -5.93
N VAL A 110 -0.39 -14.83 -4.83
CA VAL A 110 -0.24 -16.10 -4.11
C VAL A 110 -1.34 -17.11 -4.46
N ILE A 111 -2.53 -16.63 -4.85
CA ILE A 111 -3.69 -17.48 -5.14
C ILE A 111 -3.98 -17.51 -6.64
N ASN A 112 -4.20 -16.36 -7.27
CA ASN A 112 -4.63 -16.30 -8.66
C ASN A 112 -3.57 -16.81 -9.63
N LYS A 113 -2.29 -16.46 -9.41
CA LYS A 113 -1.19 -16.93 -10.28
C LYS A 113 -0.99 -18.44 -10.26
N PRO A 114 -0.87 -19.10 -9.10
CA PRO A 114 -0.75 -20.56 -9.06
C PRO A 114 -1.99 -21.30 -9.59
N LEU A 115 -3.17 -20.71 -9.44
CA LEU A 115 -4.42 -21.27 -9.99
C LEU A 115 -4.61 -21.01 -11.48
N GLY A 116 -3.71 -20.27 -12.12
CA GLY A 116 -3.82 -19.91 -13.54
C GLY A 116 -4.93 -18.91 -13.86
N LEU A 117 -5.48 -18.22 -12.83
CA LEU A 117 -6.52 -17.20 -12.98
C LEU A 117 -5.95 -15.84 -13.39
N SER A 118 -4.65 -15.63 -13.21
CA SER A 118 -3.94 -14.44 -13.66
C SER A 118 -2.67 -14.82 -14.45
N PRO A 119 -2.14 -13.92 -15.31
CA PRO A 119 -0.92 -14.20 -16.08
C PRO A 119 0.26 -14.56 -15.17
N SER A 120 1.06 -15.55 -15.59
CA SER A 120 2.21 -16.04 -14.81
C SER A 120 3.32 -14.99 -14.64
N TYR A 121 3.42 -14.06 -15.58
CA TYR A 121 4.38 -12.97 -15.56
C TYR A 121 3.75 -11.64 -15.11
N ILE A 122 4.60 -10.66 -14.75
CA ILE A 122 4.17 -9.32 -14.38
C ILE A 122 4.47 -8.41 -15.57
N GLU A 123 3.42 -7.82 -16.17
CA GLU A 123 3.57 -6.86 -17.26
C GLU A 123 3.79 -5.46 -16.68
N PHE A 124 4.88 -4.80 -17.11
CA PHE A 124 5.25 -3.46 -16.67
C PHE A 124 4.88 -2.36 -17.66
N LYS A 125 4.63 -2.73 -18.93
CA LYS A 125 4.28 -1.76 -19.97
C LYS A 125 2.81 -1.36 -19.82
N ARG A 126 2.56 -0.12 -19.47
CA ARG A 126 1.20 0.42 -19.31
C ARG A 126 0.33 0.27 -20.57
N ALA A 127 0.93 0.35 -21.73
CA ALA A 127 0.21 0.20 -23.01
C ALA A 127 -0.42 -1.19 -23.21
N HIS A 128 0.05 -2.19 -22.46
CA HIS A 128 -0.46 -3.56 -22.50
C HIS A 128 -1.48 -3.85 -21.39
N LEU A 129 -1.67 -2.94 -20.46
CA LEU A 129 -2.58 -3.10 -19.32
C LEU A 129 -3.88 -2.34 -19.57
N TYR A 130 -4.98 -2.84 -19.02
CA TYR A 130 -6.20 -2.06 -18.91
C TYR A 130 -6.00 -0.92 -17.90
N ASP A 131 -6.70 0.20 -18.10
CA ASP A 131 -6.65 1.33 -17.17
C ASP A 131 -7.17 0.96 -15.78
N ILE A 132 -8.15 0.09 -15.72
CA ILE A 132 -8.72 -0.45 -14.47
C ILE A 132 -8.81 -1.97 -14.59
N ASN A 133 -8.18 -2.66 -13.63
CA ASN A 133 -8.34 -4.09 -13.46
C ASN A 133 -9.46 -4.36 -12.45
N PRO A 134 -10.62 -4.90 -12.89
CA PRO A 134 -11.75 -5.15 -12.00
C PRO A 134 -11.46 -6.19 -10.92
N VAL A 135 -10.50 -7.09 -11.13
CA VAL A 135 -10.10 -8.09 -10.12
C VAL A 135 -9.46 -7.40 -8.92
N GLY A 136 -8.41 -6.61 -9.13
CA GLY A 136 -7.73 -5.90 -8.05
C GLY A 136 -8.57 -4.79 -7.45
N VAL A 137 -9.10 -3.88 -8.30
CA VAL A 137 -9.88 -2.73 -7.86
C VAL A 137 -11.21 -3.16 -7.26
N GLY A 138 -11.91 -4.12 -7.87
CA GLY A 138 -13.19 -4.62 -7.37
C GLY A 138 -13.04 -5.32 -6.02
N ALA A 139 -12.05 -6.21 -5.87
CA ALA A 139 -11.78 -6.88 -4.60
C ALA A 139 -11.42 -5.85 -3.51
N MET A 140 -10.54 -4.90 -3.81
CA MET A 140 -10.16 -3.83 -2.88
C MET A 140 -11.38 -2.99 -2.44
N LEU A 141 -12.22 -2.54 -3.38
CA LEU A 141 -13.35 -1.68 -3.06
C LEU A 141 -14.39 -2.40 -2.21
N ILE A 142 -14.76 -3.63 -2.58
CA ILE A 142 -15.76 -4.40 -1.83
C ILE A 142 -15.22 -4.77 -0.44
N ALA A 143 -13.96 -5.22 -0.34
CA ALA A 143 -13.32 -5.56 0.93
C ALA A 143 -13.18 -4.33 1.84
N SER A 144 -12.80 -3.17 1.28
CA SER A 144 -12.75 -1.91 2.01
C SER A 144 -14.12 -1.52 2.56
N LEU A 145 -15.17 -1.61 1.74
CA LEU A 145 -16.52 -1.28 2.15
C LEU A 145 -16.99 -2.18 3.30
N LEU A 146 -16.82 -3.49 3.16
CA LEU A 146 -17.18 -4.46 4.21
C LEU A 146 -16.42 -4.19 5.51
N SER A 147 -15.14 -3.90 5.42
CA SER A 147 -14.29 -3.62 6.58
C SER A 147 -14.64 -2.28 7.25
N VAL A 148 -14.93 -1.24 6.49
CA VAL A 148 -15.37 0.06 7.00
C VAL A 148 -16.73 -0.06 7.70
N LEU A 149 -17.67 -0.82 7.15
CA LEU A 149 -18.97 -1.10 7.79
C LEU A 149 -18.77 -1.92 9.09
N ALA A 150 -17.84 -2.87 9.11
CA ALA A 150 -17.48 -3.61 10.31
C ALA A 150 -16.85 -2.67 11.36
N HIS A 151 -15.93 -1.79 10.96
CA HIS A 151 -15.30 -0.79 11.83
C HIS A 151 -16.33 0.18 12.44
N GLY A 152 -17.36 0.54 11.67
CA GLY A 152 -18.51 1.33 12.14
C GLY A 152 -19.45 0.60 13.10
N GLY A 153 -19.17 -0.68 13.43
CA GLY A 153 -19.95 -1.45 14.39
C GLY A 153 -21.23 -2.11 13.85
N LEU A 154 -21.44 -2.07 12.51
CA LEU A 154 -22.67 -2.64 11.90
C LEU A 154 -22.81 -4.16 12.17
N PHE A 155 -21.69 -4.86 12.34
CA PHE A 155 -21.63 -6.31 12.56
C PHE A 155 -21.32 -6.68 14.02
N GLY A 156 -21.45 -5.72 14.95
CA GLY A 156 -21.21 -5.91 16.38
C GLY A 156 -19.77 -5.64 16.83
N ALA A 157 -19.57 -5.61 18.16
CA ALA A 157 -18.29 -5.19 18.77
C ALA A 157 -17.09 -6.08 18.39
N PHE A 158 -17.32 -7.39 18.21
CA PHE A 158 -16.25 -8.29 17.79
C PHE A 158 -15.77 -7.98 16.36
N ALA A 159 -16.69 -7.76 15.41
CA ALA A 159 -16.36 -7.42 14.03
C ALA A 159 -15.71 -6.04 13.94
N GLN A 160 -16.10 -5.11 14.81
CA GLN A 160 -15.46 -3.79 14.91
C GLN A 160 -13.98 -3.92 15.30
N ALA A 161 -13.68 -4.68 16.35
CA ALA A 161 -12.29 -4.93 16.78
C ALA A 161 -11.49 -5.72 15.73
N ALA A 162 -12.13 -6.64 15.00
CA ALA A 162 -11.52 -7.49 14.00
C ALA A 162 -11.63 -6.91 12.56
N SER A 163 -12.01 -5.65 12.40
CA SER A 163 -12.22 -5.05 11.07
C SER A 163 -11.04 -5.17 10.10
N PRO A 164 -9.76 -5.09 10.53
CA PRO A 164 -8.64 -5.34 9.62
C PRO A 164 -8.56 -6.79 9.12
N ILE A 165 -8.97 -7.75 9.96
CA ILE A 165 -9.04 -9.17 9.58
C ILE A 165 -10.16 -9.38 8.56
N VAL A 166 -11.29 -8.68 8.73
CA VAL A 166 -12.39 -8.69 7.75
C VAL A 166 -11.91 -8.12 6.41
N ALA A 167 -11.14 -7.01 6.42
CA ALA A 167 -10.54 -6.43 5.21
C ALA A 167 -9.66 -7.44 4.48
N LEU A 168 -8.72 -8.05 5.19
CA LEU A 168 -7.80 -9.02 4.62
C LEU A 168 -8.52 -10.27 4.10
N GLY A 169 -9.35 -10.88 4.92
CA GLY A 169 -10.06 -12.12 4.58
C GLY A 169 -11.00 -11.93 3.40
N SER A 170 -11.77 -10.85 3.38
CA SER A 170 -12.66 -10.56 2.25
C SER A 170 -11.89 -10.27 0.97
N ALA A 171 -10.77 -9.55 1.01
CA ALA A 171 -9.94 -9.30 -0.16
C ALA A 171 -9.32 -10.59 -0.71
N LEU A 172 -8.82 -11.48 0.17
CA LEU A 172 -8.26 -12.78 -0.21
C LEU A 172 -9.30 -13.72 -0.86
N LEU A 173 -10.57 -13.60 -0.51
CA LEU A 173 -11.66 -14.39 -1.10
C LEU A 173 -12.22 -13.74 -2.37
N LEU A 174 -12.39 -12.42 -2.38
CA LEU A 174 -13.02 -11.70 -3.49
C LEU A 174 -12.12 -11.64 -4.72
N ALA A 175 -10.81 -11.49 -4.56
CA ALA A 175 -9.92 -11.40 -5.71
C ALA A 175 -9.91 -12.69 -6.57
N PRO A 176 -9.79 -13.91 -6.02
CA PRO A 176 -9.94 -15.14 -6.80
C PRO A 176 -11.35 -15.31 -7.38
N LEU A 177 -12.38 -14.95 -6.61
CA LEU A 177 -13.76 -15.04 -7.06
C LEU A 177 -14.00 -14.16 -8.30
N ILE A 178 -13.58 -12.90 -8.26
CA ILE A 178 -13.73 -11.98 -9.38
C ILE A 178 -12.85 -12.43 -10.56
N ALA A 179 -11.63 -12.92 -10.32
CA ALA A 179 -10.75 -13.45 -11.36
C ALA A 179 -11.39 -14.65 -12.07
N TRP A 180 -12.02 -15.55 -11.31
CA TRP A 180 -12.76 -16.70 -11.87
C TRP A 180 -13.99 -16.25 -12.66
N LEU A 181 -14.81 -15.32 -12.15
CA LEU A 181 -15.98 -14.78 -12.85
C LEU A 181 -15.62 -14.05 -14.14
N THR A 182 -14.48 -13.37 -14.17
CA THR A 182 -14.01 -12.61 -15.34
C THR A 182 -13.13 -13.44 -16.28
N ASN A 183 -12.86 -14.71 -15.94
CA ASN A 183 -11.95 -15.60 -16.69
C ASN A 183 -10.59 -14.97 -17.01
N GLY A 184 -10.08 -14.10 -16.13
CA GLY A 184 -8.79 -13.45 -16.28
C GLY A 184 -8.68 -12.44 -17.45
N ARG A 185 -9.79 -12.03 -18.05
CA ARG A 185 -9.78 -11.21 -19.29
C ARG A 185 -9.22 -9.79 -19.12
N TYR A 186 -9.26 -9.24 -17.92
CA TYR A 186 -8.94 -7.82 -17.68
C TYR A 186 -7.54 -7.57 -17.16
N TYR A 187 -6.67 -8.57 -17.18
CA TYR A 187 -5.27 -8.38 -16.79
C TYR A 187 -4.44 -7.73 -17.90
N LEU A 188 -4.64 -8.18 -19.14
CA LEU A 188 -3.87 -7.74 -20.29
C LEU A 188 -4.80 -7.26 -21.41
N ALA A 189 -4.63 -6.02 -21.83
CA ALA A 189 -5.35 -5.44 -22.97
C ALA A 189 -4.74 -5.87 -24.31
N ARG A 190 -3.42 -6.09 -24.31
CA ARG A 190 -2.68 -6.60 -25.47
C ARG A 190 -1.70 -7.66 -25.01
N SER A 191 -1.66 -8.79 -25.73
CA SER A 191 -0.63 -9.81 -25.53
C SER A 191 0.74 -9.19 -25.82
N SER A 192 1.66 -9.30 -24.86
CA SER A 192 3.02 -8.88 -25.05
C SER A 192 3.71 -9.82 -26.03
N ASP A 193 4.37 -9.24 -26.98
CA ASP A 193 5.35 -9.76 -27.93
C ASP A 193 5.02 -11.01 -28.76
N PRO A 194 5.03 -10.85 -30.10
CA PRO A 194 5.15 -11.97 -31.01
C PRO A 194 6.43 -12.82 -30.77
N LEU A 195 7.44 -12.28 -30.07
CA LEU A 195 8.66 -13.02 -29.66
C LEU A 195 8.42 -14.11 -28.61
N SER A 196 7.37 -14.04 -27.82
CA SER A 196 7.01 -15.12 -26.89
C SER A 196 6.40 -16.36 -27.58
N LEU A 197 6.03 -16.21 -28.83
CA LEU A 197 5.52 -17.31 -29.66
C LEU A 197 6.64 -18.16 -30.30
N TYR A 198 7.89 -17.68 -30.23
CA TYR A 198 9.02 -18.46 -30.74
C TYR A 198 9.61 -19.30 -29.61
N PRO A 199 9.67 -20.65 -29.76
CA PRO A 199 10.38 -21.49 -28.79
C PRO A 199 11.84 -21.03 -28.70
N LEU A 200 12.35 -20.94 -27.47
CA LEU A 200 13.75 -20.65 -27.17
C LEU A 200 14.67 -21.59 -28.01
N GLY A 201 15.30 -21.05 -29.05
CA GLY A 201 16.20 -21.80 -29.92
C GLY A 201 16.15 -21.41 -31.41
N VAL A 202 15.19 -20.58 -31.82
CA VAL A 202 15.14 -20.08 -33.19
C VAL A 202 15.70 -18.66 -33.24
N THR A 203 16.98 -18.52 -33.58
CA THR A 203 17.60 -17.26 -33.97
C THR A 203 17.10 -16.82 -35.33
N THR A 204 15.86 -16.36 -35.42
CA THR A 204 15.41 -15.59 -36.57
C THR A 204 15.88 -14.16 -36.36
N THR A 205 16.85 -13.73 -37.13
CA THR A 205 17.16 -12.29 -37.32
C THR A 205 15.89 -11.64 -37.84
N ALA A 206 15.14 -11.01 -36.94
CA ALA A 206 14.02 -10.15 -37.29
C ALA A 206 14.60 -8.94 -38.04
N GLN A 207 14.59 -8.95 -39.34
CA GLN A 207 14.85 -7.77 -40.13
C GLN A 207 13.79 -6.72 -39.80
N CYS A 208 14.23 -5.63 -39.19
CA CYS A 208 13.38 -4.47 -38.96
C CYS A 208 12.99 -3.91 -40.35
N GLY A 209 11.73 -4.04 -40.74
CA GLY A 209 11.23 -3.52 -42.01
C GLY A 209 11.32 -2.01 -42.19
N LEU A 210 11.75 -1.28 -41.14
CA LEU A 210 12.00 0.17 -41.15
C LEU A 210 13.48 0.53 -41.43
N CYS A 211 14.40 -0.44 -41.37
CA CYS A 211 15.83 -0.20 -41.56
C CYS A 211 16.37 -0.71 -42.92
N SER A 212 15.49 -1.18 -43.80
CA SER A 212 15.85 -1.56 -45.17
C SER A 212 15.64 -0.37 -46.13
N ASN A 213 16.45 0.68 -45.97
CA ASN A 213 16.82 1.61 -47.03
C ASN A 213 18.28 2.00 -46.85
#